data_3e1595514050642e25a62d757120c33a
#
_entry.id   3e1595514050642e25a62d757120c33a
#
_cell.length_a   1.000
_cell.length_b   1.000
_cell.length_c   1.000
_cell.angle_alpha   90.00
_cell.angle_beta   90.00
_cell.angle_gamma   90.00
#
_symmetry.space_group_name_H-M   'P 1'
#
loop_
_entity.id
_entity.type
_entity.pdbx_description
1 polymer ?
#
loop_
_entity_poly.entity_id
_entity_poly.type
_entity_poly.pdbx_seq_one_letter_code
_entity_poly.pdbx_strand_id
1 'polypeptide(L)'
;MLIPSLYILGDIGYYTNRLQSLVNIFSNKIRGDNRVILMGDNFYDEGIKEKNDEQWKDYTRVFSKIPYSKITALIGNHDYYGNPHFQLNSKYFENDEFYFKRTMSNIDLYFLDTAPLHEGHCEVNNNIFKKIHCKTARRLQIEQIDWLERELQRSNKLDRKILVFGHYPLISNGYYYFKLVPIYNLLMPIFEKYKVDAYISGHEHNIQYIKRKISNEYTFHQFIIGSSSENRIDEFRNPFHNNMFDNRENFFLEIKEIGKEIHFKFINIMNEVKYLIVI
;
A
#
# COMPACT_ATOMS: atom_id res chain seq x y z
N MET A 1 -3.90 3.89 -27.62
CA MET A 1 -3.06 3.25 -26.59
C MET A 1 -3.97 2.68 -25.51
N LEU A 2 -3.70 1.46 -25.02
CA LEU A 2 -4.46 0.94 -23.88
C LEU A 2 -4.04 1.72 -22.63
N ILE A 3 -5.02 2.20 -21.87
CA ILE A 3 -4.77 2.90 -20.60
C ILE A 3 -4.31 1.86 -19.58
N PRO A 4 -3.14 2.05 -18.96
CA PRO A 4 -2.61 1.07 -18.01
C PRO A 4 -3.47 0.98 -16.74
N SER A 5 -3.52 -0.22 -16.16
CA SER A 5 -4.18 -0.50 -14.88
C SER A 5 -3.18 -0.95 -13.83
N LEU A 6 -3.41 -0.53 -12.58
CA LEU A 6 -2.72 -1.04 -11.41
C LEU A 6 -3.64 -2.02 -10.67
N TYR A 7 -3.11 -3.17 -10.27
CA TYR A 7 -3.79 -4.19 -9.48
C TYR A 7 -3.13 -4.27 -8.11
N ILE A 8 -3.85 -3.88 -7.09
CA ILE A 8 -3.33 -3.68 -5.74
C ILE A 8 -3.80 -4.82 -4.84
N LEU A 9 -2.87 -5.44 -4.13
CA LEU A 9 -3.11 -6.46 -3.11
C LEU A 9 -2.41 -6.03 -1.81
N GLY A 10 -3.04 -6.23 -0.68
CA GLY A 10 -2.45 -5.94 0.63
C GLY A 10 -2.50 -7.13 1.57
N ASP A 11 -1.50 -7.22 2.44
CA ASP A 11 -1.45 -8.17 3.54
C ASP A 11 -1.59 -9.62 3.06
N ILE A 12 -0.73 -9.97 2.10
CA ILE A 12 -0.84 -11.22 1.33
C ILE A 12 -0.12 -12.42 1.96
N GLY A 13 0.64 -12.22 3.02
CA GLY A 13 1.66 -13.14 3.51
C GLY A 13 1.18 -14.53 3.95
N TYR A 14 -0.13 -14.80 4.04
CA TYR A 14 -0.66 -16.14 4.32
C TYR A 14 -0.85 -17.02 3.08
N TYR A 15 -0.74 -16.49 1.86
CA TYR A 15 -0.81 -17.23 0.59
C TYR A 15 -2.00 -18.20 0.45
N THR A 16 -3.19 -17.76 0.88
CA THR A 16 -4.42 -18.56 0.91
C THR A 16 -4.95 -18.88 -0.50
N ASN A 17 -5.86 -19.84 -0.61
CA ASN A 17 -6.59 -20.15 -1.85
C ASN A 17 -7.42 -18.95 -2.34
N ARG A 18 -7.89 -18.10 -1.43
CA ARG A 18 -8.63 -16.88 -1.77
C ARG A 18 -7.71 -15.88 -2.48
N LEU A 19 -6.50 -15.65 -1.96
CA LEU A 19 -5.48 -14.86 -2.64
C LEU A 19 -5.17 -15.40 -4.03
N GLN A 20 -4.98 -16.73 -4.16
CA GLN A 20 -4.76 -17.37 -5.45
C GLN A 20 -5.91 -17.09 -6.43
N SER A 21 -7.16 -17.11 -5.95
CA SER A 21 -8.35 -16.81 -6.76
C SER A 21 -8.33 -15.36 -7.25
N LEU A 22 -8.02 -14.39 -6.37
CA LEU A 22 -7.88 -12.98 -6.75
C LEU A 22 -6.81 -12.79 -7.82
N VAL A 23 -5.62 -13.38 -7.63
CA VAL A 23 -4.52 -13.29 -8.59
C VAL A 23 -4.89 -13.88 -9.95
N ASN A 24 -5.61 -15.00 -9.98
CA ASN A 24 -6.06 -15.62 -11.22
C ASN A 24 -7.01 -14.72 -12.04
N ILE A 25 -7.83 -13.86 -11.39
CA ILE A 25 -8.76 -12.94 -12.07
C ILE A 25 -8.04 -11.95 -12.98
N PHE A 26 -6.89 -11.42 -12.53
CA PHE A 26 -6.18 -10.38 -13.27
C PHE A 26 -4.86 -10.83 -13.91
N SER A 27 -4.33 -12.01 -13.58
CA SER A 27 -3.01 -12.45 -14.07
C SER A 27 -2.84 -12.35 -15.59
N ASN A 28 -3.87 -12.72 -16.34
CA ASN A 28 -3.87 -12.63 -17.81
C ASN A 28 -3.98 -11.18 -18.35
N LYS A 29 -4.30 -10.22 -17.46
CA LYS A 29 -4.40 -8.80 -17.79
C LYS A 29 -3.07 -8.05 -17.61
N ILE A 30 -2.08 -8.68 -16.98
CA ILE A 30 -0.76 -8.07 -16.73
C ILE A 30 0.06 -8.05 -18.04
N ARG A 31 -0.19 -7.03 -18.87
CA ARG A 31 0.44 -6.79 -20.17
C ARG A 31 0.78 -5.30 -20.32
N GLY A 32 1.73 -4.98 -21.22
CA GLY A 32 2.14 -3.59 -21.44
C GLY A 32 2.59 -2.93 -20.14
N ASP A 33 1.97 -1.79 -19.80
CA ASP A 33 2.30 -1.02 -18.60
C ASP A 33 1.45 -1.35 -17.38
N ASN A 34 0.58 -2.38 -17.46
CA ASN A 34 -0.13 -2.88 -16.29
C ASN A 34 0.85 -3.43 -15.24
N ARG A 35 0.57 -3.16 -13.96
CA ARG A 35 1.42 -3.55 -12.82
C ARG A 35 0.58 -4.14 -11.69
N VAL A 36 1.24 -4.98 -10.91
CA VAL A 36 0.76 -5.42 -9.59
C VAL A 36 1.53 -4.67 -8.52
N ILE A 37 0.82 -4.18 -7.51
CA ILE A 37 1.41 -3.52 -6.35
C ILE A 37 1.02 -4.31 -5.10
N LEU A 38 2.01 -4.72 -4.33
CA LEU A 38 1.84 -5.38 -3.04
C LEU A 38 2.07 -4.34 -1.94
N MET A 39 1.11 -4.21 -1.04
CA MET A 39 1.06 -3.10 -0.08
C MET A 39 1.84 -3.35 1.22
N GLY A 40 2.73 -4.33 1.25
CA GLY A 40 3.44 -4.74 2.45
C GLY A 40 2.77 -5.89 3.18
N ASP A 41 3.42 -6.38 4.24
CA ASP A 41 3.09 -7.62 4.92
C ASP A 41 2.99 -8.76 3.91
N ASN A 42 4.09 -8.87 3.13
CA ASN A 42 4.17 -9.82 2.03
C ASN A 42 4.44 -11.24 2.54
N PHE A 43 4.99 -11.38 3.74
CA PHE A 43 5.36 -12.67 4.35
C PHE A 43 5.04 -12.68 5.85
N TYR A 44 4.10 -13.51 6.26
CA TYR A 44 3.73 -13.72 7.66
C TYR A 44 4.43 -14.97 8.26
N ASP A 45 4.66 -14.99 9.57
CA ASP A 45 4.43 -13.88 10.54
C ASP A 45 5.67 -12.97 10.68
N GLU A 46 6.83 -13.40 10.24
CA GLU A 46 8.13 -12.78 10.56
C GLU A 46 8.95 -12.40 9.33
N GLY A 47 8.34 -12.16 8.18
CA GLY A 47 9.04 -11.76 6.97
C GLY A 47 10.07 -12.80 6.46
N ILE A 48 10.84 -12.45 5.46
CA ILE A 48 11.93 -13.29 4.91
C ILE A 48 13.18 -13.16 5.78
N LYS A 49 13.70 -14.27 6.27
CA LYS A 49 14.87 -14.32 7.17
C LYS A 49 16.19 -14.56 6.45
N GLU A 50 16.13 -15.21 5.30
CA GLU A 50 17.28 -15.53 4.47
C GLU A 50 16.94 -15.59 2.98
N LYS A 51 17.95 -15.53 2.12
CA LYS A 51 17.76 -15.48 0.65
C LYS A 51 16.95 -16.66 0.11
N ASN A 52 17.10 -17.85 0.69
CA ASN A 52 16.47 -19.10 0.26
C ASN A 52 15.32 -19.51 1.20
N ASP A 53 14.67 -18.56 1.85
CA ASP A 53 13.56 -18.82 2.75
C ASP A 53 12.45 -19.63 2.07
N GLU A 54 11.87 -20.57 2.82
CA GLU A 54 10.86 -21.48 2.27
C GLU A 54 9.57 -20.78 1.83
N GLN A 55 9.26 -19.65 2.42
CA GLN A 55 8.08 -18.84 2.07
C GLN A 55 8.06 -18.41 0.58
N TRP A 56 9.22 -18.35 -0.07
CA TRP A 56 9.29 -18.13 -1.51
C TRP A 56 8.59 -19.21 -2.35
N LYS A 57 8.42 -20.41 -1.84
CA LYS A 57 7.68 -21.49 -2.54
C LYS A 57 6.20 -21.12 -2.66
N ASP A 58 5.59 -20.62 -1.58
CA ASP A 58 4.19 -20.21 -1.57
C ASP A 58 3.96 -18.95 -2.40
N TYR A 59 4.86 -17.96 -2.28
CA TYR A 59 4.85 -16.79 -3.15
C TYR A 59 4.87 -17.19 -4.63
N THR A 60 5.82 -18.03 -5.03
CA THR A 60 5.96 -18.44 -6.43
C THR A 60 4.77 -19.25 -6.93
N ARG A 61 4.17 -20.08 -6.08
CA ARG A 61 2.91 -20.80 -6.40
C ARG A 61 1.80 -19.83 -6.79
N VAL A 62 1.61 -18.77 -6.03
CA VAL A 62 0.53 -17.79 -6.25
C VAL A 62 0.82 -16.88 -7.45
N PHE A 63 2.04 -16.38 -7.57
CA PHE A 63 2.40 -15.34 -8.56
C PHE A 63 3.09 -15.87 -9.83
N SER A 64 3.20 -17.19 -10.01
CA SER A 64 3.92 -17.81 -11.15
C SER A 64 3.45 -17.37 -12.54
N LYS A 65 2.19 -16.94 -12.68
CA LYS A 65 1.62 -16.48 -13.95
C LYS A 65 1.89 -14.99 -14.25
N ILE A 66 2.51 -14.27 -13.30
CA ILE A 66 2.79 -12.85 -13.42
C ILE A 66 4.29 -12.67 -13.59
N PRO A 67 4.75 -11.96 -14.64
CA PRO A 67 6.16 -11.62 -14.75
C PRO A 67 6.61 -10.81 -13.53
N TYR A 68 7.65 -11.25 -12.84
CA TYR A 68 8.13 -10.59 -11.62
C TYR A 68 8.56 -9.13 -11.84
N SER A 69 9.04 -8.81 -13.05
CA SER A 69 9.32 -7.43 -13.48
C SER A 69 8.07 -6.54 -13.59
N LYS A 70 6.89 -7.05 -13.25
CA LYS A 70 5.62 -6.33 -13.20
C LYS A 70 5.05 -6.25 -11.78
N ILE A 71 5.78 -6.73 -10.78
CA ILE A 71 5.36 -6.74 -9.38
C ILE A 71 6.23 -5.76 -8.60
N THR A 72 5.61 -4.70 -8.11
CA THR A 72 6.18 -3.75 -7.15
C THR A 72 5.77 -4.19 -5.75
N ALA A 73 6.70 -4.28 -4.81
CA ALA A 73 6.41 -4.62 -3.42
C ALA A 73 6.82 -3.49 -2.47
N LEU A 74 5.88 -3.03 -1.66
CA LEU A 74 6.15 -2.23 -0.47
C LEU A 74 6.51 -3.15 0.70
N ILE A 75 7.13 -2.59 1.72
CA ILE A 75 7.48 -3.28 2.95
C ILE A 75 6.48 -2.94 4.04
N GLY A 76 5.93 -3.97 4.69
CA GLY A 76 5.06 -3.84 5.85
C GLY A 76 5.80 -4.12 7.16
N ASN A 77 5.08 -4.04 8.28
CA ASN A 77 5.70 -4.24 9.58
C ASN A 77 6.12 -5.70 9.83
N HIS A 78 5.38 -6.67 9.32
CA HIS A 78 5.77 -8.09 9.45
C HIS A 78 7.02 -8.42 8.63
N ASP A 79 7.21 -7.77 7.48
CA ASP A 79 8.41 -7.92 6.66
C ASP A 79 9.68 -7.47 7.42
N TYR A 80 9.56 -6.48 8.32
CA TYR A 80 10.65 -5.99 9.17
C TYR A 80 11.02 -6.94 10.32
N TYR A 81 10.17 -7.89 10.70
CA TYR A 81 10.57 -8.93 11.66
C TYR A 81 11.60 -9.89 11.06
N GLY A 82 11.62 -10.04 9.74
CA GLY A 82 12.68 -10.69 9.00
C GLY A 82 13.81 -9.71 8.60
N ASN A 83 14.25 -9.82 7.38
CA ASN A 83 15.18 -8.88 6.78
C ASN A 83 14.61 -8.39 5.43
N PRO A 84 14.04 -7.18 5.36
CA PRO A 84 13.38 -6.68 4.16
C PRO A 84 14.33 -6.54 2.95
N HIS A 85 15.65 -6.45 3.18
CA HIS A 85 16.62 -6.47 2.09
C HIS A 85 16.61 -7.79 1.31
N PHE A 86 16.27 -8.93 1.94
CA PHE A 86 16.15 -10.18 1.20
C PHE A 86 14.93 -10.18 0.28
N GLN A 87 13.88 -9.45 0.63
CA GLN A 87 12.74 -9.24 -0.26
C GLN A 87 13.15 -8.33 -1.44
N LEU A 88 13.59 -7.12 -1.16
CA LEU A 88 13.89 -6.11 -2.18
C LEU A 88 15.02 -6.56 -3.13
N ASN A 89 16.06 -7.21 -2.62
CA ASN A 89 17.16 -7.74 -3.45
C ASN A 89 16.82 -9.08 -4.12
N SER A 90 15.55 -9.51 -4.08
CA SER A 90 15.15 -10.75 -4.75
C SER A 90 14.86 -10.52 -6.23
N LYS A 91 14.84 -11.63 -7.00
CA LYS A 91 14.39 -11.59 -8.41
C LYS A 91 12.87 -11.48 -8.58
N TYR A 92 12.12 -11.49 -7.48
CA TYR A 92 10.67 -11.63 -7.48
C TYR A 92 9.93 -10.28 -7.52
N PHE A 93 10.64 -9.18 -7.33
CA PHE A 93 10.09 -7.83 -7.40
C PHE A 93 10.88 -6.98 -8.40
N GLU A 94 10.23 -5.97 -8.96
CA GLU A 94 10.86 -5.05 -9.89
C GLU A 94 11.63 -3.90 -9.20
N ASN A 95 11.35 -3.66 -7.91
CA ASN A 95 11.99 -2.62 -7.11
C ASN A 95 12.97 -3.21 -6.10
N ASP A 96 14.07 -2.50 -5.89
CA ASP A 96 15.10 -2.78 -4.89
C ASP A 96 15.24 -1.65 -3.86
N GLU A 97 14.46 -0.58 -4.02
CA GLU A 97 14.40 0.58 -3.13
C GLU A 97 13.23 0.48 -2.16
N PHE A 98 13.41 1.01 -0.94
CA PHE A 98 12.36 1.06 0.08
C PHE A 98 11.29 2.11 -0.23
N TYR A 99 11.71 3.24 -0.80
CA TYR A 99 10.82 4.31 -1.24
C TYR A 99 11.31 4.90 -2.56
N PHE A 100 10.40 5.16 -3.47
CA PHE A 100 10.72 5.61 -4.81
C PHE A 100 9.51 6.22 -5.51
N LYS A 101 9.73 6.80 -6.67
CA LYS A 101 8.69 7.37 -7.54
C LYS A 101 8.66 6.63 -8.88
N ARG A 102 7.46 6.47 -9.41
CA ARG A 102 7.21 6.11 -10.80
C ARG A 102 6.23 7.06 -11.45
N THR A 103 6.31 7.14 -12.75
CA THR A 103 5.34 7.89 -13.55
C THR A 103 4.62 6.94 -14.48
N MET A 104 3.29 7.01 -14.51
CA MET A 104 2.42 6.24 -15.39
C MET A 104 1.39 7.17 -16.01
N SER A 105 1.42 7.33 -17.34
CA SER A 105 0.58 8.32 -18.04
C SER A 105 0.71 9.72 -17.41
N ASN A 106 -0.38 10.32 -16.93
CA ASN A 106 -0.39 11.62 -16.26
C ASN A 106 -0.35 11.51 -14.73
N ILE A 107 -0.08 10.33 -14.19
CA ILE A 107 -0.07 10.09 -12.75
C ILE A 107 1.36 9.85 -12.27
N ASP A 108 1.76 10.53 -11.22
CA ASP A 108 2.95 10.25 -10.45
C ASP A 108 2.59 9.36 -9.25
N LEU A 109 3.25 8.21 -9.15
CA LEU A 109 3.06 7.20 -8.14
C LEU A 109 4.22 7.27 -7.15
N TYR A 110 3.92 7.52 -5.89
CA TYR A 110 4.89 7.61 -4.80
C TYR A 110 4.76 6.39 -3.90
N PHE A 111 5.82 5.65 -3.74
CA PHE A 111 5.88 4.47 -2.89
C PHE A 111 6.69 4.81 -1.64
N LEU A 112 6.09 4.65 -0.45
CA LEU A 112 6.69 5.01 0.82
C LEU A 112 6.97 3.78 1.67
N ASP A 113 8.13 3.76 2.31
CA ASP A 113 8.37 2.91 3.46
C ASP A 113 7.80 3.57 4.71
N THR A 114 6.61 3.14 5.09
CA THR A 114 5.88 3.77 6.20
C THR A 114 6.24 3.23 7.57
N ALA A 115 6.97 2.14 7.68
CA ALA A 115 7.39 1.60 8.96
C ALA A 115 8.30 2.60 9.72
N PRO A 116 9.40 3.14 9.15
CA PRO A 116 10.18 4.19 9.80
C PRO A 116 9.38 5.47 10.07
N LEU A 117 8.39 5.80 9.23
CA LEU A 117 7.55 7.01 9.38
C LEU A 117 6.57 6.88 10.56
N HIS A 118 6.00 5.69 10.76
CA HIS A 118 5.08 5.41 11.85
C HIS A 118 5.81 5.28 13.19
N GLU A 119 6.91 4.57 13.21
CA GLU A 119 7.62 4.16 14.42
C GLU A 119 8.90 4.97 14.68
N GLY A 120 9.16 6.00 13.90
CA GLY A 120 10.31 6.91 14.06
C GLY A 120 10.39 7.64 15.40
N HIS A 121 9.33 7.54 16.21
CA HIS A 121 9.35 7.84 17.64
C HIS A 121 9.73 6.58 18.42
N CYS A 122 10.98 6.45 18.76
CA CYS A 122 11.57 5.32 19.48
C CYS A 122 11.05 5.07 20.91
N GLU A 123 10.00 5.75 21.30
CA GLU A 123 9.36 5.63 22.61
C GLU A 123 8.38 4.46 22.71
N VAL A 124 8.02 3.85 21.57
CA VAL A 124 7.14 2.69 21.58
C VAL A 124 8.00 1.43 21.71
N ASN A 125 7.76 0.65 22.75
CA ASN A 125 8.36 -0.66 23.06
C ASN A 125 8.05 -1.74 21.98
N ASN A 126 8.22 -1.42 20.69
CA ASN A 126 7.94 -2.31 19.59
C ASN A 126 9.16 -3.09 19.14
N ASN A 127 9.02 -4.41 19.11
CA ASN A 127 10.07 -5.37 18.77
C ASN A 127 10.65 -5.20 17.36
N ILE A 128 9.96 -4.52 16.44
CA ILE A 128 10.38 -4.31 15.06
C ILE A 128 11.71 -3.55 15.00
N PHE A 129 11.85 -2.47 15.78
CA PHE A 129 13.06 -1.65 15.79
C PHE A 129 14.13 -2.08 16.79
N LYS A 130 13.93 -3.15 17.53
CA LYS A 130 15.06 -3.77 18.22
C LYS A 130 16.20 -4.17 17.27
N LYS A 131 15.89 -4.32 15.96
CA LYS A 131 16.88 -4.62 14.90
C LYS A 131 17.38 -3.38 14.16
N ILE A 132 16.61 -2.26 14.16
CA ILE A 132 17.04 -0.99 13.59
C ILE A 132 17.28 -0.03 14.75
N HIS A 133 18.52 0.40 14.92
CA HIS A 133 18.85 1.37 15.96
C HIS A 133 18.00 2.64 15.76
N CYS A 134 17.39 3.18 16.81
CA CYS A 134 16.52 4.38 16.79
C CYS A 134 17.07 5.55 15.97
N LYS A 135 18.38 5.83 16.07
CA LYS A 135 19.01 6.88 15.29
C LYS A 135 18.93 6.64 13.78
N THR A 136 18.98 5.37 13.37
CA THR A 136 18.87 4.99 11.95
C THR A 136 17.44 5.17 11.46
N ALA A 137 16.43 4.73 12.22
CA ALA A 137 15.02 4.92 11.85
C ALA A 137 14.68 6.41 11.70
N ARG A 138 15.11 7.25 12.65
CA ARG A 138 14.88 8.70 12.57
C ARG A 138 15.58 9.36 11.37
N ARG A 139 16.80 8.93 11.06
CA ARG A 139 17.50 9.40 9.88
C ARG A 139 16.76 9.03 8.60
N LEU A 140 16.36 7.78 8.46
CA LEU A 140 15.57 7.30 7.30
C LEU A 140 14.24 8.06 7.16
N GLN A 141 13.58 8.36 8.28
CA GLN A 141 12.38 9.19 8.28
C GLN A 141 12.65 10.57 7.67
N ILE A 142 13.68 11.28 8.15
CA ILE A 142 14.04 12.62 7.67
C ILE A 142 14.39 12.57 6.18
N GLU A 143 15.26 11.65 5.78
CA GLU A 143 15.71 11.52 4.39
C GLU A 143 14.53 11.25 3.44
N GLN A 144 13.58 10.39 3.84
CA GLN A 144 12.41 10.07 3.05
C GLN A 144 11.43 11.24 2.95
N ILE A 145 11.19 11.97 4.03
CA ILE A 145 10.31 13.15 4.03
C ILE A 145 10.88 14.27 3.16
N ASP A 146 12.18 14.56 3.28
CA ASP A 146 12.85 15.55 2.44
C ASP A 146 12.78 15.18 0.95
N TRP A 147 12.95 13.90 0.64
CA TRP A 147 12.79 13.38 -0.72
C TRP A 147 11.36 13.55 -1.21
N LEU A 148 10.36 13.13 -0.40
CA LEU A 148 8.96 13.21 -0.76
C LEU A 148 8.52 14.64 -1.07
N GLU A 149 8.86 15.61 -0.22
CA GLU A 149 8.50 17.00 -0.46
C GLU A 149 9.12 17.57 -1.75
N ARG A 150 10.39 17.26 -2.01
CA ARG A 150 11.06 17.69 -3.25
C ARG A 150 10.38 17.11 -4.50
N GLU A 151 10.03 15.84 -4.47
CA GLU A 151 9.41 15.17 -5.61
C GLU A 151 7.94 15.61 -5.81
N LEU A 152 7.16 15.78 -4.73
CA LEU A 152 5.80 16.31 -4.80
C LEU A 152 5.77 17.73 -5.37
N GLN A 153 6.73 18.58 -4.98
CA GLN A 153 6.85 19.91 -5.55
C GLN A 153 7.11 19.88 -7.07
N ARG A 154 7.85 18.89 -7.56
CA ARG A 154 8.07 18.70 -9.01
C ARG A 154 6.80 18.26 -9.72
N SER A 155 6.03 17.33 -9.15
CA SER A 155 4.77 16.87 -9.71
C SER A 155 3.75 17.99 -9.84
N ASN A 156 3.61 18.84 -8.81
CA ASN A 156 2.71 19.98 -8.84
C ASN A 156 3.07 21.00 -9.93
N LYS A 157 4.36 21.26 -10.17
CA LYS A 157 4.79 22.13 -11.27
C LYS A 157 4.43 21.60 -12.65
N LEU A 158 4.22 20.28 -12.78
CA LEU A 158 3.88 19.59 -14.01
C LEU A 158 2.37 19.33 -14.14
N ASP A 159 1.56 19.79 -13.17
CA ASP A 159 0.10 19.57 -13.11
C ASP A 159 -0.28 18.08 -13.25
N ARG A 160 0.46 17.21 -12.54
CA ARG A 160 0.26 15.76 -12.58
C ARG A 160 -0.63 15.31 -11.44
N LYS A 161 -1.42 14.28 -11.68
CA LYS A 161 -2.12 13.55 -10.62
C LYS A 161 -1.12 12.85 -9.70
N ILE A 162 -1.42 12.80 -8.42
CA ILE A 162 -0.51 12.27 -7.39
C ILE A 162 -1.21 11.16 -6.59
N LEU A 163 -0.72 9.93 -6.73
CA LEU A 163 -1.11 8.81 -5.88
C LEU A 163 0.07 8.41 -4.98
N VAL A 164 -0.21 8.27 -3.69
CA VAL A 164 0.80 7.85 -2.71
C VAL A 164 0.42 6.49 -2.15
N PHE A 165 1.39 5.58 -2.05
CA PHE A 165 1.25 4.22 -1.57
C PHE A 165 2.12 4.02 -0.34
N GLY A 166 1.59 3.41 0.71
CA GLY A 166 2.33 3.06 1.92
C GLY A 166 1.62 1.95 2.68
N HIS A 167 2.32 1.17 3.49
CA HIS A 167 1.71 0.06 4.20
C HIS A 167 0.73 0.54 5.28
N TYR A 168 1.16 1.44 6.18
CA TYR A 168 0.30 1.95 7.25
C TYR A 168 -0.73 2.95 6.73
N PRO A 169 -2.03 2.84 7.10
CA PRO A 169 -3.00 3.88 6.83
C PRO A 169 -2.74 5.14 7.65
N LEU A 170 -3.28 6.29 7.23
CA LEU A 170 -3.25 7.53 8.02
C LEU A 170 -4.49 7.64 8.91
N ILE A 171 -5.62 7.17 8.42
CA ILE A 171 -6.89 7.11 9.14
C ILE A 171 -7.43 5.69 8.98
N SER A 172 -8.01 5.14 10.02
CA SER A 172 -8.68 3.84 9.97
C SER A 172 -9.91 3.81 10.87
N ASN A 173 -10.87 2.98 10.51
CA ASN A 173 -11.97 2.56 11.36
C ASN A 173 -11.70 1.20 12.03
N GLY A 174 -10.58 0.55 11.68
CA GLY A 174 -10.21 -0.76 12.17
C GLY A 174 -9.53 -0.75 13.55
N TYR A 175 -8.91 -1.86 13.85
CA TYR A 175 -8.30 -2.13 15.15
C TYR A 175 -7.21 -1.12 15.54
N TYR A 176 -6.42 -0.67 14.56
CA TYR A 176 -5.23 0.16 14.81
C TYR A 176 -5.50 1.68 14.78
N TYR A 177 -6.75 2.13 14.63
CA TYR A 177 -7.10 3.53 14.42
C TYR A 177 -6.41 4.52 15.39
N PHE A 178 -6.23 4.15 16.65
CA PHE A 178 -5.64 5.00 17.67
C PHE A 178 -4.09 5.07 17.62
N LYS A 179 -3.46 4.12 16.92
CA LYS A 179 -2.00 4.08 16.78
C LYS A 179 -1.48 4.92 15.61
N LEU A 180 -2.36 5.42 14.73
CA LEU A 180 -2.00 6.07 13.48
C LEU A 180 -1.69 7.57 13.63
N VAL A 181 -1.91 8.16 14.81
CA VAL A 181 -1.71 9.59 15.06
C VAL A 181 -0.33 10.09 14.65
N PRO A 182 0.79 9.41 14.94
CA PRO A 182 2.12 9.90 14.56
C PRO A 182 2.30 10.03 13.06
N ILE A 183 1.93 9.01 12.27
CA ILE A 183 2.08 9.03 10.81
C ILE A 183 1.10 10.02 10.17
N TYR A 184 -0.12 10.15 10.72
CA TYR A 184 -1.09 11.15 10.28
C TYR A 184 -0.52 12.57 10.43
N ASN A 185 0.00 12.91 11.60
CA ASN A 185 0.55 14.23 11.89
C ASN A 185 1.77 14.55 11.04
N LEU A 186 2.51 13.53 10.61
CA LEU A 186 3.69 13.69 9.76
C LEU A 186 3.30 13.92 8.29
N LEU A 187 2.43 13.08 7.73
CA LEU A 187 2.16 13.07 6.30
C LEU A 187 0.99 13.97 5.87
N MET A 188 -0.04 14.14 6.71
CA MET A 188 -1.23 14.90 6.31
C MET A 188 -0.94 16.35 5.93
N PRO A 189 -0.10 17.11 6.66
CA PRO A 189 0.26 18.48 6.26
C PRO A 189 0.96 18.54 4.90
N ILE A 190 1.79 17.51 4.58
CA ILE A 190 2.47 17.40 3.29
C ILE A 190 1.46 17.10 2.18
N PHE A 191 0.54 16.15 2.42
CA PHE A 191 -0.49 15.80 1.45
C PHE A 191 -1.44 16.95 1.15
N GLU A 192 -1.84 17.72 2.16
CA GLU A 192 -2.64 18.93 1.97
C GLU A 192 -1.87 20.00 1.17
N LYS A 193 -0.62 20.27 1.54
CA LYS A 193 0.24 21.27 0.87
C LYS A 193 0.39 20.98 -0.62
N TYR A 194 0.59 19.71 -0.99
CA TYR A 194 0.84 19.30 -2.36
C TYR A 194 -0.38 18.71 -3.07
N LYS A 195 -1.57 18.75 -2.44
CA LYS A 195 -2.84 18.31 -3.02
C LYS A 195 -2.77 16.87 -3.54
N VAL A 196 -2.27 15.94 -2.72
CA VAL A 196 -2.24 14.51 -3.06
C VAL A 196 -3.65 14.02 -3.39
N ASP A 197 -3.87 13.44 -4.57
CA ASP A 197 -5.20 13.02 -5.02
C ASP A 197 -5.73 11.83 -4.21
N ALA A 198 -4.88 10.83 -3.93
CA ALA A 198 -5.27 9.72 -3.06
C ALA A 198 -4.07 9.06 -2.37
N TYR A 199 -4.34 8.46 -1.21
CA TYR A 199 -3.44 7.58 -0.47
C TYR A 199 -3.98 6.16 -0.43
N ILE A 200 -3.15 5.18 -0.74
CA ILE A 200 -3.50 3.76 -0.77
C ILE A 200 -2.66 3.01 0.27
N SER A 201 -3.28 2.17 1.08
CA SER A 201 -2.60 1.44 2.17
C SER A 201 -3.12 0.02 2.37
N GLY A 202 -2.38 -0.77 3.18
CA GLY A 202 -2.75 -2.07 3.72
C GLY A 202 -2.94 -2.03 5.23
N HIS A 203 -2.28 -2.96 5.94
CA HIS A 203 -2.14 -3.08 7.40
C HIS A 203 -3.42 -3.47 8.17
N GLU A 204 -4.54 -2.86 7.87
CA GLU A 204 -5.84 -3.28 8.39
C GLU A 204 -6.38 -4.39 7.50
N HIS A 205 -6.61 -5.59 8.04
CA HIS A 205 -7.07 -6.75 7.28
C HIS A 205 -8.54 -6.64 6.85
N ASN A 206 -8.88 -5.52 6.21
CA ASN A 206 -10.21 -5.20 5.70
C ASN A 206 -10.10 -4.27 4.49
N ILE A 207 -11.23 -3.84 3.93
CA ILE A 207 -11.24 -2.77 2.94
C ILE A 207 -11.99 -1.56 3.48
N GLN A 208 -11.45 -0.37 3.18
CA GLN A 208 -12.08 0.89 3.55
C GLN A 208 -11.88 1.93 2.44
N TYR A 209 -12.87 2.79 2.27
CA TYR A 209 -12.70 4.06 1.58
C TYR A 209 -13.03 5.19 2.56
N ILE A 210 -12.10 6.11 2.74
CA ILE A 210 -12.24 7.24 3.63
C ILE A 210 -12.11 8.52 2.82
N LYS A 211 -13.16 9.33 2.85
CA LYS A 211 -13.19 10.67 2.27
C LYS A 211 -13.32 11.68 3.41
N ARG A 212 -12.36 12.57 3.55
CA ARG A 212 -12.34 13.56 4.63
C ARG A 212 -11.97 14.94 4.10
N LYS A 213 -12.85 15.91 4.36
CA LYS A 213 -12.53 17.32 4.12
C LYS A 213 -11.54 17.78 5.18
N ILE A 214 -10.32 18.14 4.77
CA ILE A 214 -9.26 18.62 5.66
C ILE A 214 -9.32 20.14 5.76
N SER A 215 -9.50 20.83 4.62
CA SER A 215 -9.70 22.29 4.55
C SER A 215 -10.73 22.64 3.47
N ASN A 216 -10.96 23.93 3.25
CA ASN A 216 -11.87 24.37 2.17
C ASN A 216 -11.35 24.02 0.78
N GLU A 217 -10.03 23.85 0.63
CA GLU A 217 -9.35 23.63 -0.64
C GLU A 217 -8.86 22.19 -0.82
N TYR A 218 -8.99 21.33 0.20
CA TYR A 218 -8.46 19.99 0.13
C TYR A 218 -9.39 18.95 0.77
N THR A 219 -9.70 17.94 -0.02
CA THR A 219 -10.37 16.72 0.42
C THR A 219 -9.43 15.55 0.28
N PHE A 220 -9.16 14.89 1.38
CA PHE A 220 -8.32 13.70 1.44
C PHE A 220 -9.11 12.45 1.08
N HIS A 221 -8.56 11.63 0.20
CA HIS A 221 -9.07 10.33 -0.21
C HIS A 221 -8.10 9.23 0.20
N GLN A 222 -8.56 8.26 0.97
CA GLN A 222 -7.76 7.11 1.35
C GLN A 222 -8.48 5.80 1.03
N PHE A 223 -7.73 4.84 0.51
CA PHE A 223 -8.17 3.49 0.22
C PHE A 223 -7.33 2.52 1.04
N ILE A 224 -7.98 1.66 1.83
CA ILE A 224 -7.34 0.56 2.54
C ILE A 224 -7.69 -0.72 1.81
N ILE A 225 -6.67 -1.53 1.51
CA ILE A 225 -6.77 -2.83 0.86
C ILE A 225 -5.88 -3.84 1.58
N GLY A 226 -6.31 -4.31 2.75
CA GLY A 226 -5.58 -5.27 3.59
C GLY A 226 -6.25 -6.64 3.68
N SER A 227 -7.30 -6.90 2.90
CA SER A 227 -8.07 -8.15 2.96
C SER A 227 -7.76 -9.14 1.83
N SER A 228 -6.60 -9.05 1.19
CA SER A 228 -6.35 -9.91 0.01
C SER A 228 -6.10 -11.38 0.39
N SER A 229 -5.53 -11.67 1.55
CA SER A 229 -5.34 -13.05 2.03
C SER A 229 -6.23 -13.40 3.22
N GLU A 230 -6.36 -12.50 4.19
CA GLU A 230 -7.17 -12.65 5.39
C GLU A 230 -8.09 -11.44 5.55
N ASN A 231 -9.21 -11.63 6.25
CA ASN A 231 -10.17 -10.56 6.53
C ASN A 231 -10.54 -10.58 8.02
N ARG A 232 -10.46 -9.43 8.70
CA ARG A 232 -10.73 -9.24 10.12
C ARG A 232 -11.80 -8.18 10.34
N ILE A 233 -13.02 -8.48 9.94
CA ILE A 233 -14.16 -7.57 10.06
C ILE A 233 -14.55 -7.26 11.50
N ASP A 234 -14.48 -8.26 12.38
CA ASP A 234 -14.93 -8.12 13.77
C ASP A 234 -14.08 -7.18 14.62
N GLU A 235 -13.00 -6.66 14.03
CA GLU A 235 -12.08 -5.73 14.67
C GLU A 235 -12.38 -4.24 14.39
N PHE A 236 -13.52 -3.92 13.78
CA PHE A 236 -13.94 -2.51 13.62
C PHE A 236 -14.26 -1.86 14.96
N ARG A 237 -13.56 -0.78 15.30
CA ARG A 237 -13.64 -0.17 16.64
C ARG A 237 -13.85 1.34 16.64
N ASN A 238 -13.73 2.02 15.50
CA ASN A 238 -13.88 3.46 15.47
C ASN A 238 -15.28 3.87 14.99
N PRO A 239 -16.16 4.39 15.87
CA PRO A 239 -17.53 4.74 15.51
C PRO A 239 -17.66 6.07 14.75
N PHE A 240 -16.57 6.80 14.51
CA PHE A 240 -16.63 8.20 14.08
C PHE A 240 -16.53 8.44 12.57
N HIS A 241 -16.40 7.39 11.75
CA HIS A 241 -16.23 7.55 10.31
C HIS A 241 -17.28 6.74 9.52
N ASN A 242 -18.06 7.44 8.71
CA ASN A 242 -19.24 6.90 8.01
C ASN A 242 -18.93 6.20 6.67
N ASN A 243 -17.67 6.07 6.28
CA ASN A 243 -17.31 5.57 4.94
C ASN A 243 -16.61 4.23 5.01
N MET A 244 -17.32 3.23 5.53
CA MET A 244 -16.81 1.85 5.60
C MET A 244 -17.53 0.97 4.62
N PHE A 245 -16.80 0.06 4.04
CA PHE A 245 -17.37 -1.06 3.33
C PHE A 245 -17.47 -2.24 4.29
N ASP A 246 -18.68 -2.61 4.67
CA ASP A 246 -18.92 -3.89 5.34
C ASP A 246 -18.77 -4.99 4.30
N ASN A 247 -17.65 -5.72 4.36
CA ASN A 247 -17.48 -6.86 3.49
C ASN A 247 -16.69 -7.96 4.19
N ARG A 248 -17.25 -9.15 4.11
CA ARG A 248 -16.67 -10.41 4.62
C ARG A 248 -15.91 -11.18 3.54
N GLU A 249 -15.53 -10.49 2.45
CA GLU A 249 -14.90 -11.10 1.29
C GLU A 249 -13.45 -10.62 1.15
N ASN A 250 -12.67 -11.32 0.35
CA ASN A 250 -11.35 -10.89 -0.02
C ASN A 250 -11.40 -10.10 -1.32
N PHE A 251 -10.54 -9.07 -1.42
CA PHE A 251 -10.54 -8.11 -2.52
C PHE A 251 -9.14 -7.85 -3.07
N PHE A 252 -9.12 -7.38 -4.31
CA PHE A 252 -8.05 -6.53 -4.82
C PHE A 252 -8.65 -5.18 -5.28
N LEU A 253 -7.80 -4.16 -5.37
CA LEU A 253 -8.16 -2.85 -5.89
C LEU A 253 -7.59 -2.69 -7.31
N GLU A 254 -8.44 -2.40 -8.29
CA GLU A 254 -8.00 -1.94 -9.62
C GLU A 254 -8.05 -0.42 -9.68
N ILE A 255 -6.93 0.20 -10.05
CA ILE A 255 -6.83 1.64 -10.28
C ILE A 255 -6.58 1.88 -11.77
N LYS A 256 -7.36 2.78 -12.37
CA LYS A 256 -7.25 3.13 -13.79
C LYS A 256 -7.57 4.59 -14.03
N GLU A 257 -6.73 5.27 -14.81
CA GLU A 257 -7.03 6.61 -15.32
C GLU A 257 -7.98 6.48 -16.52
N ILE A 258 -9.08 7.24 -16.54
CA ILE A 258 -10.03 7.30 -17.65
C ILE A 258 -10.35 8.77 -17.92
N GLY A 259 -9.78 9.31 -19.00
CA GLY A 259 -9.86 10.74 -19.26
C GLY A 259 -9.07 11.54 -18.21
N LYS A 260 -9.76 12.37 -17.44
CA LYS A 260 -9.19 13.16 -16.32
C LYS A 260 -9.49 12.56 -14.95
N GLU A 261 -10.23 11.47 -14.92
CA GLU A 261 -10.69 10.84 -13.69
C GLU A 261 -9.82 9.61 -13.34
N ILE A 262 -9.71 9.32 -12.07
CA ILE A 262 -9.09 8.08 -11.57
C ILE A 262 -10.20 7.21 -10.99
N HIS A 263 -10.35 6.02 -11.57
CA HIS A 263 -11.31 5.02 -11.16
C HIS A 263 -10.68 3.99 -10.24
N PHE A 264 -11.25 3.79 -9.06
CA PHE A 264 -10.87 2.82 -8.06
C PHE A 264 -11.98 1.77 -7.92
N LYS A 265 -11.67 0.51 -8.22
CA LYS A 265 -12.64 -0.58 -8.17
C LYS A 265 -12.19 -1.63 -7.17
N PHE A 266 -12.96 -1.87 -6.12
CA PHE A 266 -12.82 -3.03 -5.26
C PHE A 266 -13.50 -4.24 -5.91
N ILE A 267 -12.71 -5.27 -6.21
CA ILE A 267 -13.16 -6.45 -6.94
C ILE A 267 -12.93 -7.68 -6.06
N ASN A 268 -13.99 -8.47 -5.87
CA ASN A 268 -13.97 -9.66 -5.02
C ASN A 268 -13.51 -10.92 -5.75
N ILE A 269 -13.46 -12.05 -5.04
CA ILE A 269 -13.04 -13.36 -5.57
C ILE A 269 -13.99 -13.90 -6.66
N MET A 270 -15.23 -13.39 -6.76
CA MET A 270 -16.20 -13.74 -7.82
C MET A 270 -16.02 -12.86 -9.07
N ASN A 271 -14.98 -12.03 -9.12
CA ASN A 271 -14.74 -11.03 -10.19
C ASN A 271 -15.87 -9.99 -10.32
N GLU A 272 -16.52 -9.66 -9.22
CA GLU A 272 -17.57 -8.65 -9.17
C GLU A 272 -16.97 -7.32 -8.66
N VAL A 273 -17.29 -6.22 -9.34
CA VAL A 273 -17.02 -4.87 -8.83
C VAL A 273 -18.05 -4.56 -7.74
N LYS A 274 -17.64 -4.61 -6.49
CA LYS A 274 -18.52 -4.28 -5.35
C LYS A 274 -18.60 -2.78 -5.10
N TYR A 275 -17.48 -2.08 -5.28
CA TYR A 275 -17.43 -0.64 -5.08
C TYR A 275 -16.62 0.01 -6.20
N LEU A 276 -17.15 1.12 -6.72
CA LEU A 276 -16.51 2.00 -7.69
C LEU A 276 -16.47 3.41 -7.12
N ILE A 277 -15.28 3.94 -6.97
CA ILE A 277 -15.04 5.34 -6.57
C ILE A 277 -14.32 6.05 -7.72
N VAL A 278 -14.75 7.26 -8.00
CA VAL A 278 -14.16 8.12 -9.05
C VAL A 278 -13.73 9.43 -8.41
N ILE A 279 -12.50 9.85 -8.65
CA ILE A 279 -11.93 11.12 -8.18
C ILE A 279 -11.25 11.88 -9.31
#